data_7aacc872a9e4a8a76bec3c129ff609f6
#
_entry.id   7aacc872a9e4a8a76bec3c129ff609f6
#
_cell.length_a   1.000
_cell.length_b   1.000
_cell.length_c   1.000
_cell.angle_alpha   90.00
_cell.angle_beta   90.00
_cell.angle_gamma   90.00
#
_symmetry.space_group_name_H-M   'P 1'
#
loop_
_entity.id
_entity.type
_entity.pdbx_description
1 polymer ?
#
loop_
_entity_poly.entity_id
_entity_poly.type
_entity_poly.pdbx_seq_one_letter_code
_entity_poly.pdbx_strand_id
1 'polypeptide(L)'
;IDDVMKLSRAKIVEFIESDKYEEWLLSKIEKALFEVGKGSKTIYISSDDIKLKEKIEQIPDTSRITVEASGEKDFLGGAKILNTDRKVAVDYSFKEMLSEEKQKFLQSSGLALG
;
A
#
# COMPACT_ATOMS: atom_id res chain seq x y z
N ILE A 1 7.25 22.64 2.71
CA ILE A 1 6.74 21.34 2.27
C ILE A 1 7.23 20.17 3.14
N ASP A 2 8.47 20.24 3.60
CA ASP A 2 9.00 19.18 4.47
C ASP A 2 8.21 19.03 5.77
N ASP A 3 7.77 20.15 6.36
CA ASP A 3 6.97 20.14 7.59
C ASP A 3 5.61 19.50 7.36
N VAL A 4 4.99 19.78 6.21
CA VAL A 4 3.71 19.15 5.83
C VAL A 4 3.87 17.64 5.68
N MET A 5 4.94 17.20 5.02
CA MET A 5 5.20 15.78 4.81
C MET A 5 5.53 15.06 6.13
N LYS A 6 6.23 15.71 7.04
CA LYS A 6 6.50 15.13 8.37
C LYS A 6 5.21 14.93 9.16
N LEU A 7 4.28 15.89 9.10
CA LEU A 7 2.99 15.78 9.79
C LEU A 7 2.16 14.65 9.20
N SER A 8 2.12 14.53 7.87
CA SER A 8 1.40 13.45 7.20
C SER A 8 1.99 12.10 7.56
N ARG A 9 3.30 11.98 7.60
CA ARG A 9 3.99 10.74 7.99
C ARG A 9 3.66 10.36 9.44
N ALA A 10 3.65 11.33 10.35
CA ALA A 10 3.31 11.10 11.76
C ALA A 10 1.88 10.56 11.91
N LYS A 11 0.93 11.11 11.17
CA LYS A 11 -0.46 10.63 11.16
C LYS A 11 -0.58 9.21 10.62
N ILE A 12 0.21 8.88 9.60
CA ILE A 12 0.25 7.53 9.03
C ILE A 12 0.78 6.53 10.07
N VAL A 13 1.86 6.86 10.75
CA VAL A 13 2.43 6.00 11.80
C VAL A 13 1.41 5.78 12.92
N GLU A 14 0.72 6.82 13.34
CA GLU A 14 -0.33 6.74 14.33
C GLU A 14 -1.46 5.80 13.89
N PHE A 15 -1.88 5.89 12.63
CA PHE A 15 -2.90 5.01 12.08
C PHE A 15 -2.44 3.56 12.03
N ILE A 16 -1.20 3.30 11.60
CA ILE A 16 -0.62 1.95 11.54
C ILE A 16 -0.59 1.29 12.93
N GLU A 17 -0.36 2.08 13.96
CA GLU A 17 -0.33 1.59 15.34
C GLU A 17 -1.72 1.43 15.95
N SER A 18 -2.76 1.92 15.28
CA SER A 18 -4.13 1.81 15.77
C SER A 18 -4.72 0.42 15.49
N ASP A 19 -5.79 0.09 16.21
CA ASP A 19 -6.51 -1.17 16.04
C ASP A 19 -7.35 -1.21 14.76
N LYS A 20 -7.46 -0.10 14.04
CA LYS A 20 -8.20 -0.01 12.79
C LYS A 20 -7.37 -0.35 11.56
N TYR A 21 -6.05 -0.39 11.70
CA TYR A 21 -5.14 -0.58 10.58
C TYR A 21 -5.31 -1.95 9.91
N GLU A 22 -5.38 -3.01 10.71
CA GLU A 22 -5.48 -4.38 10.17
C GLU A 22 -6.70 -4.54 9.27
N GLU A 23 -7.86 -4.09 9.73
CA GLU A 23 -9.10 -4.15 8.96
C GLU A 23 -9.00 -3.33 7.67
N TRP A 24 -8.44 -2.13 7.78
CA TRP A 24 -8.22 -1.27 6.62
C TRP A 24 -7.30 -1.94 5.60
N LEU A 25 -6.20 -2.54 6.07
CA LEU A 25 -5.22 -3.21 5.21
C LEU A 25 -5.85 -4.37 4.44
N LEU A 26 -6.57 -5.24 5.14
CA LEU A 26 -7.24 -6.38 4.51
C LEU A 26 -8.28 -5.92 3.48
N SER A 27 -9.01 -4.87 3.79
CA SER A 27 -9.99 -4.27 2.87
C SER A 27 -9.32 -3.73 1.60
N LYS A 28 -8.19 -3.05 1.74
CA LYS A 28 -7.44 -2.52 0.60
C LYS A 28 -6.87 -3.64 -0.26
N ILE A 29 -6.39 -4.71 0.36
CA ILE A 29 -5.87 -5.87 -0.37
C ILE A 29 -7.00 -6.51 -1.18
N GLU A 30 -8.18 -6.71 -0.60
CA GLU A 30 -9.33 -7.25 -1.33
C GLU A 30 -9.69 -6.39 -2.53
N LYS A 31 -9.75 -5.08 -2.34
CA LYS A 31 -10.03 -4.14 -3.42
C LYS A 31 -8.98 -4.24 -4.53
N ALA A 32 -7.71 -4.28 -4.16
CA ALA A 32 -6.62 -4.37 -5.12
C ALA A 32 -6.62 -5.68 -5.90
N LEU A 33 -6.94 -6.79 -5.24
CA LEU A 33 -7.06 -8.09 -5.90
C LEU A 33 -8.12 -8.06 -6.99
N PHE A 34 -9.24 -7.41 -6.72
CA PHE A 34 -10.29 -7.21 -7.71
C PHE A 34 -9.80 -6.33 -8.87
N GLU A 35 -9.10 -5.24 -8.56
CA GLU A 35 -8.66 -4.27 -9.56
C GLU A 35 -7.60 -4.84 -10.53
N VAL A 36 -6.70 -5.69 -10.04
CA VAL A 36 -5.66 -6.28 -10.90
C VAL A 36 -6.17 -7.44 -11.74
N GLY A 37 -7.39 -7.93 -11.45
CA GLY A 37 -8.02 -8.97 -12.23
C GLY A 37 -7.49 -10.37 -11.96
N LYS A 38 -7.89 -11.31 -12.81
CA LYS A 38 -7.54 -12.73 -12.67
C LYS A 38 -6.07 -12.97 -13.02
N GLY A 39 -5.45 -13.90 -12.31
CA GLY A 39 -4.06 -14.30 -12.53
C GLY A 39 -3.32 -14.49 -11.23
N SER A 40 -2.12 -15.02 -11.31
CA SER A 40 -1.25 -15.19 -10.14
C SER A 40 -0.82 -13.83 -9.62
N LYS A 41 -0.86 -13.66 -8.30
CA LYS A 41 -0.63 -12.34 -7.67
C LYS A 41 0.40 -12.44 -6.57
N THR A 42 1.22 -11.41 -6.47
CA THR A 42 2.14 -11.21 -5.35
C THR A 42 1.71 -9.97 -4.59
N ILE A 43 1.56 -10.12 -3.28
CA ILE A 43 1.18 -9.03 -2.39
C ILE A 43 2.40 -8.65 -1.56
N TYR A 44 2.84 -7.40 -1.70
CA TYR A 44 3.95 -6.85 -0.92
C TYR A 44 3.40 -6.05 0.24
N ILE A 45 3.86 -6.35 1.45
CA ILE A 45 3.48 -5.66 2.67
C ILE A 45 4.73 -5.26 3.45
N SER A 46 4.58 -4.40 4.45
CA SER A 46 5.68 -4.05 5.35
C SER A 46 6.15 -5.30 6.10
N SER A 47 7.44 -5.36 6.41
CA SER A 47 7.99 -6.44 7.25
C SER A 47 7.30 -6.53 8.61
N ASP A 48 6.83 -5.39 9.14
CA ASP A 48 6.09 -5.37 10.39
C ASP A 48 4.70 -6.02 10.26
N ASP A 49 4.17 -6.10 9.04
CA ASP A 49 2.86 -6.67 8.77
C ASP A 49 2.90 -8.14 8.36
N ILE A 50 4.09 -8.75 8.30
CA ILE A 50 4.24 -10.14 7.88
C ILE A 50 3.49 -11.12 8.78
N LYS A 51 3.22 -10.71 10.02
CA LYS A 51 2.37 -11.47 10.95
C LYS A 51 0.95 -11.67 10.42
N LEU A 52 0.52 -10.84 9.47
CA LEU A 52 -0.81 -10.92 8.84
C LEU A 52 -0.83 -11.81 7.61
N LYS A 53 0.31 -12.40 7.24
CA LYS A 53 0.44 -13.21 6.02
C LYS A 53 -0.63 -14.29 5.93
N GLU A 54 -0.85 -15.03 7.00
CA GLU A 54 -1.85 -16.12 7.00
C GLU A 54 -3.26 -15.61 6.73
N LYS A 55 -3.62 -14.49 7.35
CA LYS A 55 -4.94 -13.87 7.13
C LYS A 55 -5.10 -13.41 5.69
N ILE A 56 -4.04 -12.85 5.12
CA ILE A 56 -4.05 -12.38 3.73
C ILE A 56 -4.18 -13.56 2.77
N GLU A 57 -3.47 -14.65 3.03
CA GLU A 57 -3.53 -15.85 2.20
C GLU A 57 -4.90 -16.53 2.23
N GLN A 58 -5.69 -16.29 3.28
CA GLN A 58 -7.04 -16.82 3.41
C GLN A 58 -8.09 -16.01 2.65
N ILE A 59 -7.73 -14.85 2.10
CA ILE A 59 -8.66 -14.05 1.30
C ILE A 59 -9.04 -14.86 0.05
N PRO A 60 -10.34 -15.04 -0.22
CA PRO A 60 -10.77 -15.80 -1.39
C PRO A 60 -10.27 -15.19 -2.69
N ASP A 61 -9.62 -16.00 -3.50
CA ASP A 61 -9.17 -15.60 -4.83
C ASP A 61 -9.15 -16.84 -5.73
N THR A 62 -9.37 -16.64 -7.02
CA THR A 62 -9.43 -17.74 -7.99
C THR A 62 -8.05 -18.24 -8.39
N SER A 63 -7.01 -17.52 -8.03
CA SER A 63 -5.63 -17.82 -8.42
C SER A 63 -4.72 -17.83 -7.20
N ARG A 64 -3.48 -18.23 -7.41
CA ARG A 64 -2.49 -18.29 -6.35
C ARG A 64 -2.10 -16.89 -5.86
N ILE A 65 -2.09 -16.71 -4.56
CA ILE A 65 -1.62 -15.50 -3.89
C ILE A 65 -0.32 -15.81 -3.17
N THR A 66 0.71 -15.01 -3.42
CA THR A 66 1.98 -15.06 -2.70
C THR A 66 2.12 -13.77 -1.91
N VAL A 67 2.48 -13.87 -0.63
CA VAL A 67 2.67 -12.69 0.24
C VAL A 67 4.14 -12.57 0.58
N GLU A 68 4.71 -11.40 0.34
CA GLU A 68 6.12 -11.12 0.61
C GLU A 68 6.29 -9.78 1.31
N ALA A 69 7.36 -9.66 2.10
CA ALA A 69 7.74 -8.39 2.68
C ALA A 69 8.37 -7.50 1.61
N SER A 70 7.95 -6.23 1.58
CA SER A 70 8.59 -5.25 0.71
C SER A 70 9.99 -4.95 1.21
N GLY A 71 10.96 -4.86 0.32
CA GLY A 71 12.31 -4.44 0.65
C GLY A 71 12.51 -2.94 0.68
N GLU A 72 11.46 -2.16 0.41
CA GLU A 72 11.56 -0.71 0.36
C GLU A 72 11.56 -0.10 1.76
N LYS A 73 12.56 0.74 2.05
CA LYS A 73 12.73 1.37 3.37
C LYS A 73 11.57 2.29 3.75
N ASP A 74 11.03 3.02 2.79
CA ASP A 74 9.99 4.01 3.03
C ASP A 74 8.59 3.50 2.72
N PHE A 75 8.43 2.19 2.66
CA PHE A 75 7.13 1.57 2.37
C PHE A 75 6.08 1.95 3.41
N LEU A 76 6.47 2.02 4.68
CA LEU A 76 5.70 2.40 5.86
C LEU A 76 4.59 1.42 6.23
N GLY A 77 3.74 1.08 5.30
CA GLY A 77 2.61 0.18 5.49
C GLY A 77 1.74 0.17 4.26
N GLY A 78 0.56 -0.42 4.38
CA GLY A 78 -0.30 -0.64 3.23
C GLY A 78 0.13 -1.85 2.45
N ALA A 79 -0.22 -1.91 1.17
CA ALA A 79 0.08 -3.06 0.32
C ALA A 79 0.24 -2.64 -1.13
N LYS A 80 1.07 -3.40 -1.84
CA LYS A 80 1.23 -3.28 -3.28
C LYS A 80 0.96 -4.66 -3.86
N ILE A 81 0.09 -4.74 -4.85
CA ILE A 81 -0.31 -6.00 -5.45
C ILE A 81 0.11 -6.02 -6.91
N LEU A 82 0.81 -7.09 -7.28
CA LEU A 82 1.27 -7.30 -8.65
C LEU A 82 0.59 -8.54 -9.22
N ASN A 83 -0.11 -8.38 -10.33
CA ASN A 83 -0.60 -9.50 -11.12
C ASN A 83 0.52 -9.89 -12.09
N THR A 84 1.19 -11.00 -11.80
CA THR A 84 2.36 -11.43 -12.56
C THR A 84 2.02 -11.92 -13.96
N ASP A 85 0.81 -12.45 -14.15
CA ASP A 85 0.37 -12.94 -15.46
C ASP A 85 0.04 -11.79 -16.42
N ARG A 86 -0.61 -10.75 -15.90
CA ARG A 86 -1.03 -9.60 -16.71
C ARG A 86 -0.06 -8.43 -16.66
N LYS A 87 0.93 -8.48 -15.77
CA LYS A 87 1.91 -7.40 -15.56
C LYS A 87 1.24 -6.08 -15.19
N VAL A 88 0.20 -6.15 -14.35
CA VAL A 88 -0.53 -5.00 -13.83
C VAL A 88 -0.29 -4.92 -12.33
N ALA A 89 -0.07 -3.72 -11.83
CA ALA A 89 0.15 -3.50 -10.42
C ALA A 89 -0.75 -2.40 -9.88
N VAL A 90 -1.16 -2.56 -8.62
CA VAL A 90 -1.89 -1.53 -7.86
C VAL A 90 -1.12 -1.28 -6.58
N ASP A 91 -0.83 -0.03 -6.30
CA ASP A 91 -0.01 0.37 -5.15
C ASP A 91 -0.85 1.18 -4.16
N TYR A 92 -1.19 0.55 -3.03
CA TYR A 92 -1.86 1.20 -1.89
C TYR A 92 -0.91 1.33 -0.71
N SER A 93 0.40 1.38 -0.95
CA SER A 93 1.36 1.66 0.11
C SER A 93 1.27 3.11 0.56
N PHE A 94 1.62 3.37 1.80
CA PHE A 94 1.66 4.74 2.30
C PHE A 94 2.78 5.55 1.64
N LYS A 95 3.84 4.89 1.19
CA LYS A 95 4.88 5.53 0.39
C LYS A 95 4.28 6.20 -0.84
N GLU A 96 3.45 5.46 -1.58
CA GLU A 96 2.79 5.99 -2.79
C GLU A 96 1.79 7.08 -2.44
N MET A 97 1.01 6.90 -1.37
CA MET A 97 0.07 7.92 -0.92
C MET A 97 0.75 9.23 -0.57
N LEU A 98 1.90 9.16 0.12
CA LEU A 98 2.68 10.35 0.45
C LEU A 98 3.24 11.02 -0.80
N SER A 99 3.70 10.22 -1.77
CA SER A 99 4.19 10.75 -3.03
C SER A 99 3.10 11.51 -3.78
N GLU A 100 1.90 10.96 -3.85
CA GLU A 100 0.75 11.61 -4.49
C GLU A 100 0.34 12.88 -3.75
N GLU A 101 0.34 12.86 -2.43
CA GLU A 101 0.01 14.02 -1.61
C GLU A 101 1.01 15.16 -1.83
N LYS A 102 2.29 14.82 -1.91
CA LYS A 102 3.35 15.78 -2.21
C LYS A 102 3.13 16.42 -3.58
N GLN A 103 2.80 15.63 -4.58
CA GLN A 103 2.51 16.13 -5.92
C GLN A 103 1.33 17.10 -5.91
N LYS A 104 0.25 16.75 -5.25
CA LYS A 104 -0.93 17.59 -5.12
C LYS A 104 -0.61 18.92 -4.43
N PHE A 105 0.18 18.86 -3.36
CA PHE A 105 0.60 20.04 -2.64
C PHE A 105 1.40 21.00 -3.54
N LEU A 106 2.37 20.48 -4.27
CA LEU A 106 3.19 21.26 -5.17
C LEU A 106 2.35 21.90 -6.27
N GLN A 107 1.41 21.18 -6.84
CA GLN A 107 0.54 21.70 -7.90
C GLN A 107 -0.37 22.80 -7.37
N SER A 108 -1.01 22.60 -6.25
CA SER A 108 -1.97 23.57 -5.71
C SER A 108 -1.31 24.82 -5.16
N SER A 109 -0.05 24.73 -4.72
CA SER A 109 0.70 25.91 -4.24
C SER A 109 1.41 26.67 -5.33
N GLY A 110 1.37 26.18 -6.57
CA GLY A 110 2.07 26.80 -7.69
C GLY A 110 3.57 26.58 -7.69
N LEU A 111 4.07 25.68 -6.85
CA LEU A 111 5.49 25.37 -6.76
C LEU A 111 5.91 24.24 -7.69
N ALA A 112 4.97 23.58 -8.34
CA ALA A 112 5.26 22.55 -9.30
C ALA A 112 5.94 23.15 -10.52
N LEU A 113 7.13 22.67 -10.82
CA LEU A 113 7.87 23.11 -11.98
C LEU A 113 7.55 22.17 -13.12
N GLY A 114 6.80 22.66 -13.99
CA GLY A 114 6.36 22.13 -15.31
C GLY A 114 6.61 20.78 -15.63
#